data_4fe0b4498c4abdeaa455c58517e1f4b8
#
_entry.id   4fe0b4498c4abdeaa455c58517e1f4b8
#
_cell.length_a   1.000
_cell.length_b   1.000
_cell.length_c   1.000
_cell.angle_alpha   90.00
_cell.angle_beta   90.00
_cell.angle_gamma   90.00
#
_symmetry.space_group_name_H-M   'P 1'
#
loop_
_entity.id
_entity.type
_entity.pdbx_description
1 polymer ?
#
loop_
_entity_poly.entity_id
_entity_poly.type
_entity_poly.pdbx_seq_one_letter_code
_entity_poly.pdbx_strand_id
1 'polypeptide(L)'
;MTNLKSEEKVAKVLFDVKAVKINVKEPFTFASGIKSPIYCDNRYILGFSAERDIIIESFVEKIDKDTDVIAGVATAGIPWAAFIADRIKKPLCYIRNKPKDHGAGKQIEGAEVKGKKVTVIEDLITTGKSSLIAVDVLQKEEVKELEVKSIFSYGFKSAEENYAKYNCKFSSLSNFDILIKMLKESKYLTENEAEIALEWSKNPEVWG
;
A
#
# COMPACT_ATOMS: atom_id res chain seq x y z
N MET A 1 19.44 -18.20 -11.62
CA MET A 1 18.62 -17.09 -11.05
C MET A 1 17.21 -17.63 -10.95
N THR A 2 16.70 -17.83 -9.74
CA THR A 2 15.31 -18.25 -9.50
C THR A 2 14.38 -17.16 -10.05
N ASN A 3 13.46 -17.56 -10.91
CA ASN A 3 12.50 -16.65 -11.52
C ASN A 3 11.44 -16.32 -10.45
N LEU A 4 11.68 -15.25 -9.66
CA LEU A 4 10.78 -14.79 -8.61
C LEU A 4 9.45 -14.34 -9.23
N LYS A 5 8.33 -14.66 -8.59
CA LYS A 5 7.04 -14.08 -8.93
C LYS A 5 7.06 -12.56 -8.68
N SER A 6 6.21 -11.80 -9.39
CA SER A 6 6.17 -10.33 -9.26
C SER A 6 6.03 -9.87 -7.81
N GLU A 7 5.21 -10.55 -7.02
CA GLU A 7 4.97 -10.24 -5.59
C GLU A 7 6.19 -10.50 -4.70
N GLU A 8 6.94 -11.59 -4.98
CA GLU A 8 8.19 -11.93 -4.28
C GLU A 8 9.29 -10.94 -4.65
N LYS A 9 9.34 -10.49 -5.92
CA LYS A 9 10.27 -9.45 -6.37
C LYS A 9 10.06 -8.15 -5.61
N VAL A 10 8.81 -7.73 -5.43
CA VAL A 10 8.47 -6.54 -4.63
C VAL A 10 8.87 -6.73 -3.18
N ALA A 11 8.50 -7.85 -2.53
CA ALA A 11 8.89 -8.15 -1.15
C ALA A 11 10.42 -8.09 -0.97
N LYS A 12 11.17 -8.65 -1.92
CA LYS A 12 12.63 -8.63 -1.91
C LYS A 12 13.18 -7.21 -1.99
N VAL A 13 12.65 -6.39 -2.89
CA VAL A 13 13.04 -4.97 -3.01
C VAL A 13 12.82 -4.23 -1.69
N LEU A 14 11.64 -4.37 -1.08
CA LEU A 14 11.31 -3.74 0.19
C LEU A 14 12.30 -4.12 1.31
N PHE A 15 12.66 -5.38 1.34
CA PHE A 15 13.58 -5.92 2.34
C PHE A 15 15.03 -5.47 2.10
N ASP A 16 15.54 -5.58 0.88
CA ASP A 16 16.93 -5.26 0.50
C ASP A 16 17.26 -3.78 0.78
N VAL A 17 16.35 -2.85 0.45
CA VAL A 17 16.53 -1.42 0.73
C VAL A 17 16.20 -1.04 2.18
N LYS A 18 15.80 -2.01 3.02
CA LYS A 18 15.39 -1.77 4.43
C LYS A 18 14.16 -0.88 4.60
N ALA A 19 13.32 -0.78 3.57
CA ALA A 19 11.98 -0.19 3.70
C ALA A 19 11.10 -1.04 4.62
N VAL A 20 11.32 -2.36 4.62
CA VAL A 20 10.76 -3.29 5.59
C VAL A 20 11.87 -3.90 6.45
N LYS A 21 11.65 -3.91 7.76
CA LYS A 21 12.54 -4.50 8.77
C LYS A 21 11.76 -5.52 9.57
N ILE A 22 12.36 -6.68 9.83
CA ILE A 22 11.78 -7.75 10.66
C ILE A 22 12.69 -7.96 11.87
N ASN A 23 12.10 -7.97 13.07
CA ASN A 23 12.78 -8.37 14.29
C ASN A 23 11.75 -9.01 15.25
N VAL A 24 11.78 -10.34 15.31
CA VAL A 24 10.86 -11.13 16.15
C VAL A 24 11.32 -11.15 17.61
N LYS A 25 12.64 -11.12 17.84
CA LYS A 25 13.23 -11.19 19.20
C LYS A 25 13.09 -9.89 19.95
N GLU A 26 13.28 -8.75 19.24
CA GLU A 26 13.14 -7.41 19.78
C GLU A 26 12.13 -6.63 18.95
N PRO A 27 10.82 -6.82 19.21
CA PRO A 27 9.77 -6.22 18.39
C PRO A 27 9.79 -4.71 18.42
N PHE A 28 9.38 -4.11 17.32
CA PHE A 28 9.12 -2.67 17.24
C PHE A 28 7.89 -2.31 18.07
N THR A 29 7.82 -1.06 18.53
CA THR A 29 6.62 -0.52 19.18
C THR A 29 6.06 0.58 18.28
N PHE A 30 4.82 0.40 17.82
CA PHE A 30 4.11 1.43 17.05
C PHE A 30 3.73 2.62 17.94
N ALA A 31 3.41 3.76 17.33
CA ALA A 31 2.93 4.94 18.07
C ALA A 31 1.64 4.68 18.89
N SER A 32 0.87 3.67 18.53
CA SER A 32 -0.29 3.17 19.28
C SER A 32 0.06 2.35 20.52
N GLY A 33 1.35 2.02 20.74
CA GLY A 33 1.80 1.13 21.80
C GLY A 33 1.80 -0.36 21.42
N ILE A 34 1.26 -0.73 20.26
CA ILE A 34 1.20 -2.12 19.79
C ILE A 34 2.62 -2.61 19.46
N LYS A 35 2.95 -3.81 19.97
CA LYS A 35 4.19 -4.51 19.60
C LYS A 35 4.06 -5.15 18.22
N SER A 36 5.14 -5.09 17.42
CA SER A 36 5.14 -5.60 16.06
C SER A 36 6.50 -6.20 15.69
N PRO A 37 6.54 -7.40 15.10
CA PRO A 37 7.79 -7.96 14.58
C PRO A 37 8.24 -7.31 13.28
N ILE A 38 7.42 -6.42 12.69
CA ILE A 38 7.69 -5.73 11.44
C ILE A 38 7.58 -4.20 11.60
N TYR A 39 8.46 -3.50 10.91
CA TYR A 39 8.36 -2.06 10.66
C TYR A 39 8.45 -1.82 9.16
N CYS A 40 7.50 -1.07 8.60
CA CYS A 40 7.44 -0.75 7.17
C CYS A 40 7.40 0.76 6.96
N ASP A 41 8.33 1.28 6.15
CA ASP A 41 8.33 2.66 5.65
C ASP A 41 8.68 2.67 4.16
N ASN A 42 7.65 2.57 3.33
CA ASN A 42 7.79 2.51 1.87
C ASN A 42 8.29 3.83 1.26
N ARG A 43 8.23 4.94 2.01
CA ARG A 43 8.78 6.24 1.57
C ARG A 43 10.29 6.18 1.39
N TYR A 44 10.96 5.29 2.13
CA TYR A 44 12.40 5.10 2.03
C TYR A 44 12.86 4.69 0.62
N ILE A 45 12.00 3.94 -0.13
CA ILE A 45 12.29 3.49 -1.51
C ILE A 45 12.43 4.67 -2.47
N LEU A 46 11.80 5.81 -2.18
CA LEU A 46 11.88 6.99 -3.05
C LEU A 46 13.32 7.46 -3.30
N GLY A 47 14.24 7.15 -2.38
CA GLY A 47 15.67 7.44 -2.49
C GLY A 47 16.45 6.48 -3.42
N PHE A 48 15.84 5.38 -3.89
CA PHE A 48 16.49 4.33 -4.68
C PHE A 48 15.83 4.25 -6.07
N SER A 49 16.43 4.86 -7.07
CA SER A 49 15.81 5.03 -8.39
C SER A 49 15.51 3.70 -9.09
N ALA A 50 16.43 2.73 -9.04
CA ALA A 50 16.25 1.43 -9.69
C ALA A 50 15.16 0.59 -9.02
N GLU A 51 15.13 0.54 -7.70
CA GLU A 51 14.14 -0.17 -6.90
C GLU A 51 12.77 0.48 -7.00
N ARG A 52 12.73 1.82 -7.03
CA ARG A 52 11.51 2.58 -7.29
C ARG A 52 10.92 2.24 -8.65
N ASP A 53 11.73 2.12 -9.69
CA ASP A 53 11.26 1.73 -11.04
C ASP A 53 10.66 0.32 -11.03
N ILE A 54 11.22 -0.62 -10.27
CA ILE A 54 10.62 -1.97 -10.10
C ILE A 54 9.22 -1.87 -9.50
N ILE A 55 9.02 -1.04 -8.49
CA ILE A 55 7.70 -0.84 -7.87
C ILE A 55 6.72 -0.20 -8.86
N ILE A 56 7.15 0.82 -9.58
CA ILE A 56 6.32 1.51 -10.59
C ILE A 56 5.87 0.52 -11.67
N GLU A 57 6.79 -0.25 -12.26
CA GLU A 57 6.45 -1.24 -13.28
C GLU A 57 5.48 -2.30 -12.73
N SER A 58 5.68 -2.75 -11.48
CA SER A 58 4.76 -3.70 -10.84
C SER A 58 3.35 -3.14 -10.68
N PHE A 59 3.20 -1.83 -10.43
CA PHE A 59 1.89 -1.17 -10.47
C PHE A 59 1.31 -1.11 -11.89
N VAL A 60 2.12 -0.71 -12.86
CA VAL A 60 1.70 -0.59 -14.27
C VAL A 60 1.16 -1.91 -14.80
N GLU A 61 1.79 -3.04 -14.44
CA GLU A 61 1.32 -4.37 -14.80
C GLU A 61 -0.05 -4.73 -14.20
N LYS A 62 -0.38 -4.17 -13.02
CA LYS A 62 -1.62 -4.52 -12.27
C LYS A 62 -2.74 -3.49 -12.42
N ILE A 63 -2.47 -2.32 -12.98
CA ILE A 63 -3.49 -1.28 -13.21
C ILE A 63 -4.28 -1.62 -14.48
N ASP A 64 -5.59 -1.51 -14.39
CA ASP A 64 -6.47 -1.69 -15.54
C ASP A 64 -6.16 -0.69 -16.65
N LYS A 65 -6.07 -1.17 -17.90
CA LYS A 65 -5.75 -0.34 -19.08
C LYS A 65 -6.80 0.74 -19.35
N ASP A 66 -8.03 0.51 -18.94
CA ASP A 66 -9.16 1.43 -19.06
C ASP A 66 -9.32 2.38 -17.86
N THR A 67 -8.39 2.36 -16.89
CA THR A 67 -8.31 3.39 -15.85
C THR A 67 -8.21 4.77 -16.49
N ASP A 68 -9.09 5.70 -16.08
CA ASP A 68 -9.12 7.07 -16.59
C ASP A 68 -8.21 8.02 -15.81
N VAL A 69 -8.12 7.85 -14.48
CA VAL A 69 -7.39 8.74 -13.56
C VAL A 69 -6.63 7.92 -12.51
N ILE A 70 -5.39 8.32 -12.25
CA ILE A 70 -4.61 7.82 -11.11
C ILE A 70 -4.75 8.81 -9.96
N ALA A 71 -5.06 8.31 -8.76
CA ALA A 71 -5.30 9.13 -7.58
C ALA A 71 -4.36 8.74 -6.43
N GLY A 72 -3.58 9.68 -5.91
CA GLY A 72 -2.68 9.43 -4.78
C GLY A 72 -3.34 9.73 -3.44
N VAL A 73 -3.20 8.85 -2.45
CA VAL A 73 -3.59 9.17 -1.06
C VAL A 73 -2.52 10.06 -0.42
N ALA A 74 -2.90 11.23 0.05
CA ALA A 74 -1.97 12.12 0.73
C ALA A 74 -1.55 11.54 2.09
N THR A 75 -0.24 11.52 2.41
CA THR A 75 0.86 12.14 1.69
C THR A 75 1.67 11.09 0.92
N ALA A 76 1.81 9.90 1.45
CA ALA A 76 2.77 8.90 0.98
C ALA A 76 2.41 8.27 -0.37
N GLY A 77 1.12 8.23 -0.74
CA GLY A 77 0.66 7.75 -2.04
C GLY A 77 0.91 8.72 -3.20
N ILE A 78 1.08 10.02 -2.92
CA ILE A 78 1.23 11.06 -3.97
C ILE A 78 2.44 10.80 -4.89
N PRO A 79 3.67 10.59 -4.39
CA PRO A 79 4.82 10.36 -5.26
C PRO A 79 4.63 9.17 -6.18
N TRP A 80 4.10 8.07 -5.66
CA TRP A 80 3.85 6.85 -6.41
C TRP A 80 2.81 7.06 -7.51
N ALA A 81 1.69 7.69 -7.17
CA ALA A 81 0.65 8.05 -8.13
C ALA A 81 1.20 8.94 -9.26
N ALA A 82 2.07 9.90 -8.92
CA ALA A 82 2.69 10.79 -9.91
C ALA A 82 3.60 10.04 -10.88
N PHE A 83 4.48 9.16 -10.38
CA PHE A 83 5.35 8.35 -11.23
C PHE A 83 4.55 7.38 -12.12
N ILE A 84 3.52 6.76 -11.57
CA ILE A 84 2.65 5.83 -12.31
C ILE A 84 1.88 6.58 -13.40
N ALA A 85 1.22 7.69 -13.05
CA ALA A 85 0.45 8.50 -13.98
C ALA A 85 1.32 8.99 -15.15
N ASP A 86 2.55 9.45 -14.87
CA ASP A 86 3.50 9.83 -15.92
C ASP A 86 3.91 8.63 -16.78
N ARG A 87 4.18 7.47 -16.18
CA ARG A 87 4.60 6.26 -16.90
C ARG A 87 3.53 5.78 -17.89
N ILE A 88 2.25 5.78 -17.50
CA ILE A 88 1.13 5.32 -18.34
C ILE A 88 0.38 6.46 -19.05
N LYS A 89 0.85 7.71 -18.91
CA LYS A 89 0.27 8.92 -19.53
C LYS A 89 -1.21 9.12 -19.21
N LYS A 90 -1.57 8.96 -17.94
CA LYS A 90 -2.94 9.19 -17.43
C LYS A 90 -3.00 10.46 -16.58
N PRO A 91 -4.17 11.12 -16.53
CA PRO A 91 -4.43 12.21 -15.59
C PRO A 91 -4.17 11.81 -14.14
N LEU A 92 -3.69 12.77 -13.34
CA LEU A 92 -3.36 12.60 -11.93
C LEU A 92 -4.22 13.51 -11.06
N CYS A 93 -4.73 12.97 -9.96
CA CYS A 93 -5.18 13.75 -8.82
C CYS A 93 -4.59 13.19 -7.51
N TYR A 94 -4.77 13.91 -6.40
CA TYR A 94 -4.50 13.36 -5.08
C TYR A 94 -5.58 13.78 -4.09
N ILE A 95 -5.78 12.94 -3.08
CA ILE A 95 -6.84 13.13 -2.10
C ILE A 95 -6.21 13.49 -0.75
N ARG A 96 -6.60 14.61 -0.18
CA ARG A 96 -6.18 15.08 1.13
C ARG A 96 -6.99 14.39 2.24
N ASN A 97 -6.33 14.12 3.37
CA ASN A 97 -7.01 13.53 4.54
C ASN A 97 -8.05 14.47 5.16
N LYS A 98 -7.91 15.80 4.94
CA LYS A 98 -8.84 16.81 5.43
C LYS A 98 -9.12 17.85 4.34
N PRO A 99 -10.33 18.45 4.33
CA PRO A 99 -10.64 19.59 3.48
C PRO A 99 -9.65 20.76 3.70
N LYS A 100 -9.58 21.69 2.74
CA LYS A 100 -8.85 22.94 2.94
C LYS A 100 -9.61 23.83 3.94
N ASP A 101 -8.87 24.47 4.83
CA ASP A 101 -9.44 25.46 5.76
C ASP A 101 -9.92 26.74 5.05
N HIS A 102 -9.42 26.97 3.81
CA HIS A 102 -9.74 28.13 2.98
C HIS A 102 -10.07 27.71 1.54
N GLY A 103 -10.98 28.42 0.89
CA GLY A 103 -11.44 28.15 -0.48
C GLY A 103 -12.66 27.23 -0.54
N ALA A 104 -12.85 26.51 -1.64
CA ALA A 104 -14.03 25.66 -1.89
C ALA A 104 -14.10 24.38 -1.04
N GLY A 105 -13.24 24.21 -0.03
CA GLY A 105 -13.24 23.03 0.86
C GLY A 105 -12.92 21.69 0.15
N LYS A 106 -12.40 21.73 -1.07
CA LYS A 106 -12.12 20.51 -1.86
C LYS A 106 -11.01 19.69 -1.24
N GLN A 107 -11.24 18.36 -1.20
CA GLN A 107 -10.23 17.38 -0.79
C GLN A 107 -9.47 16.79 -1.98
N ILE A 108 -10.00 16.88 -3.19
CA ILE A 108 -9.35 16.38 -4.42
C ILE A 108 -8.64 17.54 -5.10
N GLU A 109 -7.39 17.32 -5.46
CA GLU A 109 -6.54 18.26 -6.17
C GLU A 109 -6.03 17.62 -7.46
N GLY A 110 -6.16 18.32 -8.59
CA GLY A 110 -5.70 17.85 -9.90
C GLY A 110 -6.85 17.52 -10.84
N ALA A 111 -6.83 16.33 -11.46
CA ALA A 111 -7.79 15.93 -12.47
C ALA A 111 -9.22 15.78 -11.92
N GLU A 112 -10.22 16.03 -12.74
CA GLU A 112 -11.62 15.73 -12.47
C GLU A 112 -11.88 14.21 -12.46
N VAL A 113 -12.72 13.75 -11.52
CA VAL A 113 -12.96 12.33 -11.28
C VAL A 113 -14.40 11.89 -11.52
N LYS A 114 -15.34 12.82 -11.63
CA LYS A 114 -16.78 12.51 -11.82
C LYS A 114 -17.01 11.67 -13.07
N GLY A 115 -17.69 10.54 -12.89
CA GLY A 115 -17.98 9.59 -13.97
C GLY A 115 -16.76 8.84 -14.52
N LYS A 116 -15.61 8.92 -13.86
CA LYS A 116 -14.35 8.28 -14.29
C LYS A 116 -14.09 6.96 -13.56
N LYS A 117 -13.30 6.10 -14.20
CA LYS A 117 -12.69 4.94 -13.55
C LYS A 117 -11.39 5.38 -12.89
N VAL A 118 -11.31 5.26 -11.58
CA VAL A 118 -10.20 5.78 -10.76
C VAL A 118 -9.45 4.65 -10.08
N THR A 119 -8.14 4.61 -10.25
CA THR A 119 -7.24 3.74 -9.47
C THR A 119 -6.55 4.57 -8.40
N VAL A 120 -6.82 4.26 -7.14
CA VAL A 120 -6.23 4.91 -5.97
C VAL A 120 -4.94 4.22 -5.59
N ILE A 121 -3.88 4.99 -5.39
CA ILE A 121 -2.55 4.51 -5.02
C ILE A 121 -2.24 4.91 -3.58
N GLU A 122 -1.89 3.90 -2.79
CA GLU A 122 -1.41 4.02 -1.41
C GLU A 122 -0.02 3.38 -1.28
N ASP A 123 0.75 3.74 -0.28
CA ASP A 123 2.04 3.09 -0.02
C ASP A 123 1.88 1.84 0.86
N LEU A 124 1.06 1.89 1.89
CA LEU A 124 0.88 0.82 2.87
C LEU A 124 -0.58 0.69 3.32
N ILE A 125 -1.13 -0.51 3.24
CA ILE A 125 -2.42 -0.84 3.84
C ILE A 125 -2.20 -1.63 5.13
N THR A 126 -2.53 -0.99 6.27
CA THR A 126 -2.65 -1.63 7.60
C THR A 126 -4.11 -2.05 7.82
N THR A 127 -4.94 -1.12 8.22
CA THR A 127 -6.40 -1.29 8.37
C THR A 127 -7.21 -0.64 7.24
N GLY A 128 -6.53 0.03 6.33
CA GLY A 128 -7.15 0.79 5.22
C GLY A 128 -7.71 2.16 5.60
N LYS A 129 -7.55 2.63 6.86
CA LYS A 129 -8.19 3.86 7.34
C LYS A 129 -7.91 5.09 6.45
N SER A 130 -6.66 5.32 6.05
CA SER A 130 -6.31 6.50 5.23
C SER A 130 -6.91 6.42 3.83
N SER A 131 -6.72 5.28 3.16
CA SER A 131 -7.23 5.06 1.80
C SER A 131 -8.76 5.02 1.74
N LEU A 132 -9.44 4.56 2.81
CA LEU A 132 -10.91 4.60 2.88
C LEU A 132 -11.48 6.01 3.04
N ILE A 133 -10.73 6.95 3.61
CA ILE A 133 -11.10 8.38 3.55
C ILE A 133 -11.09 8.84 2.08
N ALA A 134 -10.08 8.45 1.32
CA ALA A 134 -10.02 8.79 -0.10
C ALA A 134 -11.14 8.11 -0.91
N VAL A 135 -11.46 6.86 -0.60
CA VAL A 135 -12.59 6.12 -1.20
C VAL A 135 -13.91 6.85 -0.95
N ASP A 136 -14.19 7.24 0.30
CA ASP A 136 -15.40 7.97 0.67
C ASP A 136 -15.54 9.31 -0.09
N VAL A 137 -14.44 10.06 -0.18
CA VAL A 137 -14.39 11.31 -0.93
C VAL A 137 -14.68 11.10 -2.42
N LEU A 138 -14.04 10.09 -3.03
CA LEU A 138 -14.23 9.79 -4.45
C LEU A 138 -15.64 9.26 -4.75
N GLN A 139 -16.23 8.46 -3.87
CA GLN A 139 -17.61 7.99 -4.02
C GLN A 139 -18.62 9.14 -3.97
N LYS A 140 -18.39 10.14 -3.11
CA LYS A 140 -19.21 11.36 -3.05
C LYS A 140 -19.10 12.23 -4.32
N GLU A 141 -17.98 12.15 -5.03
CA GLU A 141 -17.77 12.82 -6.33
C GLU A 141 -18.29 11.99 -7.51
N GLU A 142 -19.08 10.94 -7.24
CA GLU A 142 -19.77 10.14 -8.26
C GLU A 142 -18.82 9.53 -9.32
N VAL A 143 -17.67 8.97 -8.87
CA VAL A 143 -16.81 8.19 -9.77
C VAL A 143 -17.55 6.96 -10.31
N LYS A 144 -17.24 6.56 -11.54
CA LYS A 144 -17.89 5.41 -12.20
C LYS A 144 -17.46 4.09 -11.59
N GLU A 145 -16.15 3.93 -11.38
CA GLU A 145 -15.51 2.75 -10.83
C GLU A 145 -14.32 3.16 -9.98
N LEU A 146 -14.03 2.38 -8.96
CA LEU A 146 -12.99 2.68 -7.99
C LEU A 146 -12.33 1.39 -7.48
N GLU A 147 -10.99 1.37 -7.49
CA GLU A 147 -10.19 0.36 -6.82
C GLU A 147 -9.01 1.00 -6.09
N VAL A 148 -8.48 0.31 -5.07
CA VAL A 148 -7.29 0.74 -4.34
C VAL A 148 -6.15 -0.24 -4.57
N LYS A 149 -4.96 0.27 -4.87
CA LYS A 149 -3.74 -0.51 -4.99
C LYS A 149 -2.66 0.05 -4.08
N SER A 150 -1.93 -0.82 -3.39
CA SER A 150 -0.82 -0.40 -2.52
C SER A 150 0.46 -1.17 -2.83
N ILE A 151 1.60 -0.65 -2.36
CA ILE A 151 2.87 -1.35 -2.46
C ILE A 151 2.85 -2.58 -1.57
N PHE A 152 2.43 -2.40 -0.32
CA PHE A 152 2.46 -3.46 0.69
C PHE A 152 1.20 -3.45 1.55
N SER A 153 0.81 -4.63 2.06
CA SER A 153 -0.23 -4.80 3.07
C SER A 153 0.21 -5.76 4.16
N TYR A 154 -0.22 -5.49 5.38
CA TYR A 154 -0.05 -6.45 6.47
C TYR A 154 -1.01 -7.65 6.40
N GLY A 155 -2.02 -7.61 5.52
CA GLY A 155 -2.99 -8.70 5.37
C GLY A 155 -3.97 -8.83 6.53
N PHE A 156 -4.20 -7.77 7.30
CA PHE A 156 -5.11 -7.82 8.42
C PHE A 156 -6.57 -8.01 7.97
N LYS A 157 -7.27 -8.92 8.64
CA LYS A 157 -8.69 -9.15 8.41
C LYS A 157 -9.54 -7.89 8.56
N SER A 158 -9.15 -6.99 9.47
CA SER A 158 -9.80 -5.68 9.63
C SER A 158 -9.74 -4.80 8.38
N ALA A 159 -8.70 -4.92 7.55
CA ALA A 159 -8.65 -4.22 6.27
C ALA A 159 -9.71 -4.76 5.32
N GLU A 160 -9.80 -6.09 5.15
CA GLU A 160 -10.81 -6.73 4.30
C GLU A 160 -12.23 -6.33 4.72
N GLU A 161 -12.54 -6.41 6.01
CA GLU A 161 -13.83 -6.03 6.57
C GLU A 161 -14.15 -4.54 6.35
N ASN A 162 -13.15 -3.67 6.48
CA ASN A 162 -13.32 -2.24 6.28
C ASN A 162 -13.56 -1.90 4.79
N TYR A 163 -12.80 -2.47 3.86
CA TYR A 163 -13.03 -2.25 2.43
C TYR A 163 -14.37 -2.82 1.95
N ALA A 164 -14.81 -3.96 2.51
CA ALA A 164 -16.11 -4.54 2.21
C ALA A 164 -17.28 -3.60 2.54
N LYS A 165 -17.18 -2.83 3.64
CA LYS A 165 -18.20 -1.83 4.02
C LYS A 165 -18.38 -0.71 2.98
N TYR A 166 -17.33 -0.41 2.22
CA TYR A 166 -17.35 0.60 1.15
C TYR A 166 -17.62 0.00 -0.24
N ASN A 167 -17.84 -1.31 -0.32
CA ASN A 167 -17.94 -2.02 -1.59
C ASN A 167 -16.77 -1.69 -2.55
N CYS A 168 -15.57 -1.56 -1.99
CA CYS A 168 -14.37 -1.16 -2.72
C CYS A 168 -13.38 -2.32 -2.76
N LYS A 169 -12.88 -2.63 -3.96
CA LYS A 169 -11.81 -3.62 -4.13
C LYS A 169 -10.46 -3.00 -3.77
N PHE A 170 -9.60 -3.79 -3.17
CA PHE A 170 -8.21 -3.42 -2.97
C PHE A 170 -7.27 -4.58 -3.25
N SER A 171 -6.04 -4.25 -3.58
CA SER A 171 -4.95 -5.23 -3.75
C SER A 171 -3.61 -4.56 -3.46
N SER A 172 -2.60 -5.37 -3.15
CA SER A 172 -1.24 -4.90 -2.91
C SER A 172 -0.26 -5.60 -3.86
N LEU A 173 0.86 -4.95 -4.16
CA LEU A 173 1.91 -5.55 -4.97
C LEU A 173 2.58 -6.72 -4.25
N SER A 174 2.71 -6.59 -2.91
CA SER A 174 3.16 -7.66 -2.03
C SER A 174 2.48 -7.55 -0.67
N ASN A 175 2.67 -8.55 0.19
CA ASN A 175 2.07 -8.59 1.52
C ASN A 175 2.99 -9.27 2.55
N PHE A 176 2.57 -9.26 3.80
CA PHE A 176 3.30 -9.79 4.93
C PHE A 176 3.58 -11.30 4.80
N ASP A 177 2.60 -12.09 4.36
CA ASP A 177 2.74 -13.54 4.24
C ASP A 177 3.79 -13.92 3.20
N ILE A 178 3.78 -13.23 2.04
CA ILE A 178 4.77 -13.42 0.97
C ILE A 178 6.17 -13.06 1.47
N LEU A 179 6.29 -11.94 2.20
CA LEU A 179 7.55 -11.51 2.79
C LEU A 179 8.09 -12.56 3.77
N ILE A 180 7.28 -13.01 4.73
CA ILE A 180 7.71 -13.99 5.74
C ILE A 180 8.11 -15.31 5.08
N LYS A 181 7.31 -15.79 4.10
CA LYS A 181 7.65 -17.00 3.33
C LYS A 181 9.01 -16.85 2.65
N MET A 182 9.26 -15.75 1.95
CA MET A 182 10.52 -15.49 1.27
C MET A 182 11.71 -15.43 2.27
N LEU A 183 11.54 -14.78 3.41
CA LEU A 183 12.60 -14.68 4.42
C LEU A 183 12.90 -16.02 5.09
N LYS A 184 11.90 -16.89 5.25
CA LYS A 184 12.08 -18.27 5.70
C LYS A 184 12.83 -19.10 4.66
N GLU A 185 12.43 -19.07 3.40
CA GLU A 185 13.08 -19.81 2.30
C GLU A 185 14.54 -19.38 2.09
N SER A 186 14.85 -18.11 2.29
CA SER A 186 16.23 -17.57 2.25
C SER A 186 17.03 -17.83 3.52
N LYS A 187 16.46 -18.50 4.53
CA LYS A 187 17.06 -18.76 5.84
C LYS A 187 17.44 -17.50 6.64
N TYR A 188 16.82 -16.37 6.33
CA TYR A 188 16.95 -15.17 7.14
C TYR A 188 16.16 -15.28 8.45
N LEU A 189 14.97 -15.91 8.40
CA LEU A 189 14.19 -16.31 9.55
C LEU A 189 14.29 -17.83 9.75
N THR A 190 14.37 -18.25 11.01
CA THR A 190 14.13 -19.63 11.38
C THR A 190 12.64 -19.99 11.22
N GLU A 191 12.31 -21.29 11.21
CA GLU A 191 10.92 -21.78 11.18
C GLU A 191 10.10 -21.14 12.31
N ASN A 192 10.61 -21.22 13.54
CA ASN A 192 9.93 -20.67 14.71
C ASN A 192 9.73 -19.15 14.66
N GLU A 193 10.72 -18.38 14.17
CA GLU A 193 10.57 -16.93 14.00
C GLU A 193 9.52 -16.58 12.94
N ALA A 194 9.45 -17.35 11.85
CA ALA A 194 8.42 -17.18 10.84
C ALA A 194 7.01 -17.47 11.37
N GLU A 195 6.85 -18.54 12.16
CA GLU A 195 5.58 -18.88 12.80
C GLU A 195 5.11 -17.80 13.78
N ILE A 196 6.01 -17.30 14.64
CA ILE A 196 5.73 -16.21 15.57
C ILE A 196 5.29 -14.94 14.81
N ALA A 197 5.97 -14.60 13.73
CA ALA A 197 5.61 -13.45 12.91
C ALA A 197 4.23 -13.62 12.25
N LEU A 198 3.91 -14.79 11.72
CA LEU A 198 2.60 -15.09 11.14
C LEU A 198 1.47 -15.13 12.19
N GLU A 199 1.76 -15.54 13.43
CA GLU A 199 0.80 -15.45 14.51
C GLU A 199 0.45 -14.01 14.86
N TRP A 200 1.44 -13.13 14.88
CA TRP A 200 1.20 -11.71 15.10
C TRP A 200 0.20 -11.14 14.10
N SER A 201 0.33 -11.46 12.80
CA SER A 201 -0.54 -10.90 11.76
C SER A 201 -2.02 -11.24 11.94
N LYS A 202 -2.31 -12.37 12.60
CA LYS A 202 -3.70 -12.80 12.90
C LYS A 202 -4.36 -11.98 14.00
N ASN A 203 -3.56 -11.53 14.99
CA ASN A 203 -4.08 -10.81 16.15
C ASN A 203 -3.08 -9.79 16.73
N PRO A 204 -2.77 -8.72 15.96
CA PRO A 204 -1.69 -7.80 16.30
C PRO A 204 -1.92 -7.00 17.59
N GLU A 205 -3.17 -6.83 18.03
CA GLU A 205 -3.53 -6.01 19.20
C GLU A 205 -3.22 -6.70 20.53
N VAL A 206 -3.18 -8.03 20.56
CA VAL A 206 -2.96 -8.83 21.79
C VAL A 206 -1.65 -9.61 21.79
N TRP A 207 -0.80 -9.39 20.79
CA TRP A 207 0.47 -10.07 20.67
C TRP A 207 1.57 -9.34 21.48
N GLY A 208 2.32 -10.09 22.32
CA GLY A 208 3.46 -9.62 23.13
C GLY A 208 3.21 -9.69 24.61
#